data_d4c90ca4c81a5502566551465a038392
#
_entry.id   d4c90ca4c81a5502566551465a038392
#
_cell.length_a   1.000
_cell.length_b   1.000
_cell.length_c   1.000
_cell.angle_alpha   90.00
_cell.angle_beta   90.00
_cell.angle_gamma   90.00
#
_symmetry.space_group_name_H-M   'P 1'
#
loop_
_entity.id
_entity.type
_entity.pdbx_description
1 polymer ?
#
loop_
_entity_poly.entity_id
_entity_poly.type
_entity_poly.pdbx_seq_one_letter_code
_entity_poly.pdbx_strand_id
1 'polypeptide(L)'
;MGTLKLLVFIAIMITLQACSTSRSVISHGVDLSKYSYVVFGTESSGDRELDDIIMAVQNEIAATQLTVVSAQEGFAKVALGESVLTPNIHVSTEKWDGGHTYITITFYDYDTGQSIAVLKSSGIGLSIPQDQNIALRAIRKKLKKVF
;
A
#
# COMPACT_ATOMS: atom_id res chain seq x y z
N MET A 1 -43.14 -16.85 -11.63
CA MET A 1 -42.78 -16.19 -10.35
C MET A 1 -41.38 -16.55 -9.80
N GLY A 2 -40.80 -17.72 -10.17
CA GLY A 2 -39.46 -18.12 -9.70
C GLY A 2 -38.31 -17.35 -10.31
N THR A 3 -38.35 -17.08 -11.59
CA THR A 3 -37.26 -16.41 -12.34
C THR A 3 -37.05 -14.96 -11.93
N LEU A 4 -38.13 -14.23 -11.65
CA LEU A 4 -38.05 -12.84 -11.19
C LEU A 4 -37.43 -12.73 -9.79
N LYS A 5 -37.77 -13.65 -8.86
CA LYS A 5 -37.18 -13.71 -7.53
C LYS A 5 -35.70 -14.08 -7.58
N LEU A 6 -35.29 -14.95 -8.49
CA LEU A 6 -33.90 -15.34 -8.70
C LEU A 6 -33.09 -14.16 -9.25
N LEU A 7 -33.63 -13.42 -10.22
CA LEU A 7 -32.98 -12.22 -10.78
C LEU A 7 -32.80 -11.11 -9.75
N VAL A 8 -33.79 -10.89 -8.89
CA VAL A 8 -33.70 -9.91 -7.80
C VAL A 8 -32.66 -10.36 -6.76
N PHE A 9 -32.55 -11.65 -6.46
CA PHE A 9 -31.56 -12.17 -5.52
C PHE A 9 -30.13 -12.03 -6.08
N ILE A 10 -29.94 -12.29 -7.36
CA ILE A 10 -28.65 -12.10 -8.07
C ILE A 10 -28.28 -10.61 -8.12
N ALA A 11 -29.24 -9.73 -8.38
CA ALA A 11 -29.00 -8.28 -8.39
C ALA A 11 -28.59 -7.75 -7.01
N ILE A 12 -29.17 -8.25 -5.92
CA ILE A 12 -28.81 -7.89 -4.54
C ILE A 12 -27.41 -8.40 -4.18
N MET A 13 -27.02 -9.59 -4.65
CA MET A 13 -25.68 -10.14 -4.41
C MET A 13 -24.56 -9.35 -5.14
N ILE A 14 -24.86 -8.71 -6.27
CA ILE A 14 -23.90 -7.89 -7.01
C ILE A 14 -23.64 -6.52 -6.31
N THR A 15 -24.56 -6.05 -5.48
CA THR A 15 -24.43 -4.76 -4.77
C THR A 15 -23.64 -4.84 -3.46
N LEU A 16 -23.27 -6.03 -2.98
CA LEU A 16 -22.37 -6.22 -1.84
C LEU A 16 -20.91 -5.96 -2.28
N GLN A 17 -20.66 -4.78 -2.84
CA GLN A 17 -19.31 -4.37 -3.19
C GLN A 17 -18.57 -3.98 -1.92
N ALA A 18 -17.50 -4.71 -1.64
CA ALA A 18 -16.55 -4.39 -0.60
C ALA A 18 -16.08 -2.93 -0.75
N CYS A 19 -16.22 -2.13 0.30
CA CYS A 19 -15.86 -0.73 0.27
C CYS A 19 -14.35 -0.59 0.45
N SER A 20 -13.67 0.05 -0.49
CA SER A 20 -12.28 0.43 -0.35
C SER A 20 -12.11 1.94 -0.51
N THR A 21 -11.26 2.53 0.31
CA THR A 21 -10.85 3.92 0.14
C THR A 21 -9.35 4.00 -0.04
N SER A 22 -8.89 4.93 -0.87
CA SER A 22 -7.47 5.21 -1.01
C SER A 22 -7.24 6.71 -1.14
N ARG A 23 -6.25 7.21 -0.42
CA ARG A 23 -5.83 8.61 -0.43
C ARG A 23 -4.34 8.70 -0.69
N SER A 24 -3.90 9.78 -1.31
CA SER A 24 -2.47 10.10 -1.45
C SER A 24 -2.26 11.58 -1.19
N VAL A 25 -1.19 11.89 -0.49
CA VAL A 25 -0.68 13.23 -0.30
C VAL A 25 0.76 13.20 -0.77
N ILE A 26 1.10 14.08 -1.71
CA ILE A 26 2.46 14.28 -2.21
C ILE A 26 2.87 15.68 -1.75
N SER A 27 4.07 15.82 -1.21
CA SER A 27 4.59 17.11 -0.77
C SER A 27 4.65 18.10 -1.93
N HIS A 28 4.33 19.36 -1.68
CA HIS A 28 4.29 20.38 -2.72
C HIS A 28 5.65 20.53 -3.41
N GLY A 29 5.64 20.53 -4.74
CA GLY A 29 6.85 20.67 -5.56
C GLY A 29 7.72 19.41 -5.69
N VAL A 30 7.30 18.28 -5.12
CA VAL A 30 8.02 17.02 -5.28
C VAL A 30 7.62 16.35 -6.60
N ASP A 31 8.62 16.03 -7.41
CA ASP A 31 8.50 15.18 -8.58
C ASP A 31 8.96 13.77 -8.22
N LEU A 32 8.02 12.83 -8.14
CA LEU A 32 8.30 11.43 -7.80
C LEU A 32 9.01 10.68 -8.94
N SER A 33 8.93 11.16 -10.17
CA SER A 33 9.58 10.53 -11.32
C SER A 33 11.11 10.58 -11.27
N LYS A 34 11.69 11.47 -10.46
CA LYS A 34 13.14 11.55 -10.25
C LYS A 34 13.70 10.38 -9.43
N TYR A 35 12.85 9.67 -8.67
CA TYR A 35 13.27 8.55 -7.85
C TYR A 35 13.28 7.26 -8.66
N SER A 36 14.44 6.62 -8.71
CA SER A 36 14.64 5.37 -9.46
C SER A 36 14.95 4.18 -8.54
N TYR A 37 15.29 4.43 -7.29
CA TYR A 37 15.75 3.42 -6.35
C TYR A 37 14.94 3.46 -5.05
N VAL A 38 14.82 2.29 -4.42
CA VAL A 38 14.19 2.14 -3.11
C VAL A 38 15.02 1.24 -2.20
N VAL A 39 15.19 1.67 -0.96
CA VAL A 39 15.83 0.90 0.13
C VAL A 39 14.73 0.55 1.14
N PHE A 40 14.50 -0.73 1.38
CA PHE A 40 13.62 -1.17 2.46
C PHE A 40 14.36 -1.24 3.79
N GLY A 41 13.70 -0.75 4.85
CA GLY A 41 14.12 -0.99 6.23
C GLY A 41 13.70 -2.39 6.72
N THR A 42 14.17 -2.74 7.91
CA THR A 42 13.70 -3.92 8.64
C THR A 42 12.44 -3.56 9.42
N GLU A 43 11.31 -3.52 8.74
CA GLU A 43 10.03 -3.23 9.38
C GLU A 43 9.43 -4.51 9.93
N SER A 44 8.99 -4.48 11.17
CA SER A 44 8.21 -5.54 11.81
C SER A 44 7.19 -4.90 12.73
N SER A 45 5.96 -5.37 12.66
CA SER A 45 4.86 -4.95 13.55
C SER A 45 4.89 -5.69 14.88
N GLY A 46 5.64 -6.80 14.97
CA GLY A 46 5.59 -7.76 16.08
C GLY A 46 4.40 -8.73 16.00
N ASP A 47 3.57 -8.62 14.99
CA ASP A 47 2.47 -9.53 14.66
C ASP A 47 2.74 -10.17 13.29
N ARG A 48 2.89 -11.49 13.25
CA ARG A 48 3.26 -12.23 12.03
C ARG A 48 2.28 -11.99 10.89
N GLU A 49 0.98 -11.92 11.18
CA GLU A 49 -0.04 -11.69 10.15
C GLU A 49 0.11 -10.30 9.50
N LEU A 50 0.41 -9.28 10.31
CA LEU A 50 0.66 -7.93 9.81
C LEU A 50 2.00 -7.84 9.09
N ASP A 51 3.01 -8.59 9.53
CA ASP A 51 4.32 -8.66 8.87
C ASP A 51 4.18 -9.28 7.46
N ASP A 52 3.32 -10.29 7.27
CA ASP A 52 3.03 -10.86 5.95
C ASP A 52 2.41 -9.81 5.00
N ILE A 53 1.56 -8.92 5.53
CA ILE A 53 0.98 -7.82 4.74
C ILE A 53 2.05 -6.77 4.43
N ILE A 54 2.92 -6.43 5.38
CA ILE A 54 4.06 -5.52 5.14
C ILE A 54 4.92 -6.06 3.99
N MET A 55 5.28 -7.35 4.02
CA MET A 55 6.02 -7.99 2.93
C MET A 55 5.27 -7.94 1.59
N ALA A 56 3.95 -8.17 1.61
CA ALA A 56 3.13 -8.05 0.40
C ALA A 56 3.16 -6.61 -0.16
N VAL A 57 3.10 -5.59 0.70
CA VAL A 57 3.22 -4.18 0.29
C VAL A 57 4.62 -3.87 -0.26
N GLN A 58 5.69 -4.38 0.35
CA GLN A 58 7.06 -4.24 -0.18
C GLN A 58 7.18 -4.86 -1.58
N ASN A 59 6.58 -6.03 -1.81
CA ASN A 59 6.53 -6.66 -3.13
C ASN A 59 5.75 -5.81 -4.15
N GLU A 60 4.67 -5.13 -3.74
CA GLU A 60 3.94 -4.21 -4.62
C GLU A 60 4.76 -2.96 -4.98
N ILE A 61 5.56 -2.45 -4.03
CA ILE A 61 6.50 -1.34 -4.30
C ILE A 61 7.60 -1.81 -5.27
N ALA A 62 8.19 -3.00 -5.03
CA ALA A 62 9.20 -3.59 -5.90
C ALA A 62 8.68 -3.91 -7.33
N ALA A 63 7.36 -4.09 -7.49
CA ALA A 63 6.71 -4.30 -8.78
C ALA A 63 6.44 -2.99 -9.56
N THR A 64 6.77 -1.82 -8.99
CA THR A 64 6.74 -0.52 -9.69
C THR A 64 8.01 -0.34 -10.54
N GLN A 65 8.23 0.87 -11.05
CA GLN A 65 9.46 1.21 -11.77
C GLN A 65 10.70 1.38 -10.87
N LEU A 66 10.53 1.33 -9.53
CA LEU A 66 11.61 1.52 -8.57
C LEU A 66 12.50 0.27 -8.51
N THR A 67 13.81 0.47 -8.58
CA THR A 67 14.79 -0.61 -8.40
C THR A 67 15.11 -0.77 -6.92
N VAL A 68 14.89 -1.97 -6.38
CA VAL A 68 15.23 -2.30 -5.00
C VAL A 68 16.74 -2.45 -4.87
N VAL A 69 17.33 -1.75 -3.91
CA VAL A 69 18.77 -1.81 -3.63
C VAL A 69 19.01 -2.00 -2.12
N SER A 70 20.16 -2.51 -1.77
CA SER A 70 20.60 -2.62 -0.37
C SER A 70 20.85 -1.23 0.24
N ALA A 71 20.91 -1.13 1.56
CA ALA A 71 21.25 0.14 2.23
C ALA A 71 22.62 0.68 1.78
N GLN A 72 23.62 -0.21 1.64
CA GLN A 72 24.95 0.17 1.19
C GLN A 72 24.93 0.73 -0.25
N GLU A 73 24.19 0.07 -1.15
CA GLU A 73 24.02 0.55 -2.52
C GLU A 73 23.23 1.86 -2.57
N GLY A 74 22.20 2.01 -1.71
CA GLY A 74 21.44 3.24 -1.58
C GLY A 74 22.34 4.44 -1.22
N PHE A 75 23.23 4.28 -0.25
CA PHE A 75 24.23 5.31 0.08
C PHE A 75 25.16 5.62 -1.09
N ALA A 76 25.62 4.60 -1.82
CA ALA A 76 26.45 4.80 -2.99
C ALA A 76 25.71 5.56 -4.09
N LYS A 77 24.41 5.27 -4.30
CA LYS A 77 23.55 5.97 -5.26
C LYS A 77 23.38 7.44 -4.88
N VAL A 78 23.12 7.75 -3.63
CA VAL A 78 23.03 9.13 -3.11
C VAL A 78 24.34 9.88 -3.34
N ALA A 79 25.49 9.25 -3.05
CA ALA A 79 26.79 9.84 -3.28
C ALA A 79 27.08 10.17 -4.76
N LEU A 80 26.40 9.48 -5.69
CA LEU A 80 26.44 9.75 -7.14
C LEU A 80 25.40 10.78 -7.59
N GLY A 81 24.62 11.37 -6.66
CA GLY A 81 23.56 12.33 -6.95
C GLY A 81 22.24 11.72 -7.42
N GLU A 82 22.08 10.40 -7.27
CA GLU A 82 20.84 9.70 -7.59
C GLU A 82 19.81 9.87 -6.47
N SER A 83 18.52 9.93 -6.83
CA SER A 83 17.44 10.05 -5.86
C SER A 83 16.96 8.67 -5.42
N VAL A 84 16.99 8.42 -4.11
CA VAL A 84 16.64 7.15 -3.48
C VAL A 84 15.49 7.36 -2.51
N LEU A 85 14.52 6.44 -2.49
CA LEU A 85 13.40 6.40 -1.55
C LEU A 85 13.65 5.41 -0.42
N THR A 86 13.06 5.68 0.73
CA THR A 86 12.83 4.67 1.77
C THR A 86 11.39 4.75 2.23
N PRO A 87 10.60 3.65 2.10
CA PRO A 87 9.25 3.61 2.61
C PRO A 87 9.23 3.24 4.08
N ASN A 88 8.32 3.80 4.84
CA ASN A 88 7.86 3.28 6.12
C ASN A 88 6.44 2.76 5.93
N ILE A 89 6.21 1.48 6.21
CA ILE A 89 4.94 0.79 5.99
C ILE A 89 4.31 0.51 7.34
N HIS A 90 3.12 1.05 7.55
CA HIS A 90 2.33 0.78 8.73
C HIS A 90 1.02 0.09 8.35
N VAL A 91 0.76 -1.05 8.98
CA VAL A 91 -0.48 -1.84 8.79
C VAL A 91 -1.18 -1.97 10.12
N SER A 92 -2.48 -1.77 10.14
CA SER A 92 -3.33 -2.06 11.28
C SER A 92 -4.61 -2.73 10.83
N THR A 93 -5.08 -3.70 11.60
CA THR A 93 -6.34 -4.42 11.37
C THR A 93 -7.16 -4.42 12.63
N GLU A 94 -8.41 -4.01 12.52
CA GLU A 94 -9.40 -4.13 13.60
C GLU A 94 -9.89 -5.58 13.67
N LYS A 95 -9.68 -6.25 14.80
CA LYS A 95 -9.97 -7.69 14.99
C LYS A 95 -11.39 -7.95 15.48
N TRP A 96 -12.40 -7.36 14.81
CA TRP A 96 -13.80 -7.60 15.10
C TRP A 96 -14.62 -7.65 13.79
N ASP A 97 -15.79 -8.28 13.82
CA ASP A 97 -16.65 -8.43 12.64
C ASP A 97 -17.12 -7.06 12.12
N GLY A 98 -16.82 -6.78 10.86
CA GLY A 98 -17.05 -5.47 10.24
C GLY A 98 -15.97 -4.43 10.53
N GLY A 99 -14.82 -4.86 11.04
CA GLY A 99 -13.64 -4.01 11.21
C GLY A 99 -12.98 -3.60 9.90
N HIS A 100 -11.85 -2.91 10.03
CA HIS A 100 -11.14 -2.36 8.89
C HIS A 100 -9.68 -2.80 8.91
N THR A 101 -9.09 -2.98 7.72
CA THR A 101 -7.63 -2.98 7.56
C THR A 101 -7.20 -1.66 6.95
N TYR A 102 -6.19 -1.05 7.55
CA TYR A 102 -5.55 0.18 7.07
C TYR A 102 -4.11 -0.09 6.70
N ILE A 103 -3.70 0.40 5.54
CA ILE A 103 -2.30 0.38 5.08
C ILE A 103 -1.88 1.83 4.84
N THR A 104 -0.79 2.24 5.47
CA THR A 104 -0.17 3.55 5.26
C THR A 104 1.27 3.34 4.83
N ILE A 105 1.66 3.93 3.72
CA ILE A 105 3.05 3.97 3.25
C ILE A 105 3.48 5.44 3.28
N THR A 106 4.51 5.75 4.05
CA THR A 106 5.18 7.05 4.02
C THR A 106 6.51 6.88 3.30
N PHE A 107 6.67 7.54 2.17
CA PHE A 107 7.94 7.57 1.45
C PHE A 107 8.77 8.75 1.92
N TYR A 108 9.99 8.47 2.30
CA TYR A 108 10.99 9.45 2.67
C TYR A 108 12.07 9.51 1.59
N ASP A 109 12.62 10.69 1.37
CA ASP A 109 13.88 10.86 0.67
C ASP A 109 15.00 10.26 1.54
N TYR A 110 15.77 9.34 0.98
CA TYR A 110 16.75 8.56 1.74
C TYR A 110 17.95 9.39 2.22
N ASP A 111 18.30 10.46 1.46
CA ASP A 111 19.40 11.36 1.81
C ASP A 111 18.98 12.35 2.91
N THR A 112 17.85 13.01 2.73
CA THR A 112 17.40 14.11 3.60
C THR A 112 16.53 13.66 4.77
N GLY A 113 15.95 12.45 4.69
CA GLY A 113 14.96 11.95 5.65
C GLY A 113 13.62 12.70 5.60
N GLN A 114 13.39 13.55 4.60
CA GLN A 114 12.13 14.28 4.47
C GLN A 114 11.01 13.39 3.93
N SER A 115 9.83 13.47 4.54
CA SER A 115 8.63 12.82 4.01
C SER A 115 8.20 13.52 2.72
N ILE A 116 8.11 12.77 1.64
CA ILE A 116 7.79 13.28 0.30
C ILE A 116 6.43 12.83 -0.21
N ALA A 117 5.94 11.66 0.21
CA ALA A 117 4.63 11.17 -0.17
C ALA A 117 4.05 10.25 0.91
N VAL A 118 2.74 10.31 1.09
CA VAL A 118 1.99 9.42 1.96
C VAL A 118 0.86 8.79 1.16
N LEU A 119 0.85 7.47 1.07
CA LEU A 119 -0.24 6.71 0.46
C LEU A 119 -0.99 5.97 1.56
N LYS A 120 -2.33 6.08 1.54
CA LYS A 120 -3.20 5.39 2.48
C LYS A 120 -4.25 4.60 1.72
N SER A 121 -4.55 3.41 2.22
CA SER A 121 -5.70 2.61 1.78
C SER A 121 -6.40 1.99 2.97
N SER A 122 -7.68 1.68 2.80
CA SER A 122 -8.42 0.87 3.74
C SER A 122 -9.30 -0.13 3.00
N GLY A 123 -9.61 -1.23 3.67
CA GLY A 123 -10.52 -2.24 3.18
C GLY A 123 -11.51 -2.66 4.27
N ILE A 124 -12.75 -2.86 3.86
CA ILE A 124 -13.84 -3.38 4.67
C ILE A 124 -14.47 -4.53 3.90
N GLY A 125 -14.57 -5.68 4.50
CA GLY A 125 -15.20 -6.87 3.94
C GLY A 125 -16.02 -7.61 5.00
N LEU A 126 -16.23 -8.88 4.76
CA LEU A 126 -16.99 -9.76 5.66
C LEU A 126 -16.08 -10.59 6.60
N SER A 127 -14.76 -10.48 6.42
CA SER A 127 -13.76 -11.17 7.22
C SER A 127 -12.43 -10.44 7.19
N ILE A 128 -11.59 -10.63 8.20
CA ILE A 128 -10.26 -10.03 8.30
C ILE A 128 -9.41 -10.28 7.03
N PRO A 129 -9.26 -11.52 6.50
CA PRO A 129 -8.50 -11.74 5.27
C PRO A 129 -9.07 -10.99 4.06
N GLN A 130 -10.39 -10.80 4.00
CA GLN A 130 -11.02 -10.04 2.93
C GLN A 130 -10.70 -8.55 3.04
N ASP A 131 -10.74 -7.98 4.27
CA ASP A 131 -10.40 -6.58 4.53
C ASP A 131 -8.96 -6.28 4.11
N GLN A 132 -8.03 -7.16 4.49
CA GLN A 132 -6.62 -7.08 4.15
C GLN A 132 -6.40 -7.12 2.63
N ASN A 133 -7.04 -8.07 1.92
CA ASN A 133 -6.96 -8.17 0.48
C ASN A 133 -7.54 -6.96 -0.26
N ILE A 134 -8.62 -6.35 0.27
CA ILE A 134 -9.22 -5.14 -0.29
C ILE A 134 -8.28 -3.96 -0.11
N ALA A 135 -7.72 -3.77 1.09
CA ALA A 135 -6.76 -2.71 1.38
C ALA A 135 -5.50 -2.84 0.51
N LEU A 136 -4.96 -4.08 0.36
CA LEU A 136 -3.79 -4.36 -0.45
C LEU A 136 -4.04 -4.06 -1.95
N ARG A 137 -5.20 -4.44 -2.48
CA ARG A 137 -5.58 -4.10 -3.87
C ARG A 137 -5.71 -2.61 -4.09
N ALA A 138 -6.24 -1.89 -3.09
CA ALA A 138 -6.40 -0.44 -3.17
C ALA A 138 -5.03 0.27 -3.15
N ILE A 139 -4.09 -0.18 -2.30
CA ILE A 139 -2.72 0.40 -2.26
C ILE A 139 -1.94 0.08 -3.53
N ARG A 140 -2.07 -1.14 -4.08
CA ARG A 140 -1.48 -1.52 -5.39
C ARG A 140 -1.91 -0.58 -6.51
N LYS A 141 -3.22 -0.29 -6.62
CA LYS A 141 -3.74 0.65 -7.61
C LYS A 141 -3.17 2.06 -7.43
N LYS A 142 -2.96 2.46 -6.18
CA LYS A 142 -2.41 3.76 -5.85
C LYS A 142 -0.92 3.84 -6.22
N LEU A 143 -0.13 2.83 -5.90
CA LEU A 143 1.28 2.74 -6.27
C LEU A 143 1.47 2.86 -7.78
N LYS A 144 0.71 2.08 -8.58
CA LYS A 144 0.74 2.15 -10.05
C LYS A 144 0.33 3.51 -10.65
N LYS A 145 -0.34 4.36 -9.89
CA LYS A 145 -0.73 5.70 -10.34
C LYS A 145 0.33 6.73 -10.00
N VAL A 146 1.12 6.47 -8.97
CA VAL A 146 2.10 7.41 -8.41
C VAL A 146 3.49 7.18 -9.00
N PHE A 147 3.82 5.93 -9.27
CA PHE A 147 5.04 5.44 -9.92
C PHE A 147 4.71 4.70 -11.22
#